data_fa4eefe364d0388feb5aeae0c45a0625
#
_entry.id   fa4eefe364d0388feb5aeae0c45a0625
#
_cell.length_a   1.000
_cell.length_b   1.000
_cell.length_c   1.000
_cell.angle_alpha   90.00
_cell.angle_beta   90.00
_cell.angle_gamma   90.00
#
_symmetry.space_group_name_H-M   'P 1'
#
loop_
_entity.id
_entity.type
_entity.pdbx_description
1 polymer ?
#
loop_
_entity_poly.entity_id
_entity_poly.type
_entity_poly.pdbx_seq_one_letter_code
_entity_poly.pdbx_strand_id
1 'polypeptide(L)'
;CCSRSVVDWPKVTRSLLGAVSFLVIGLLVLYGMLKQGIHDIFPYFFIAIGIVNLLLFRVNAKGYVIDTENGMLEFPGGGIKAQNWTSHFNPLYLFQEFMRHKIALAEIREIHPPLNMRQTVYGNGRSRANVPSRIELNGDFGAVSFSFRSKEKRDELYLALVRIHHIGRLIPTG
;
A
#
# COMPACT_ATOMS: atom_id res chain seq x y z
N CYS A 1 9.15 20.92 12.69
CA CYS A 1 8.48 19.99 11.73
C CYS A 1 8.97 18.57 11.95
N CYS A 2 8.18 17.74 12.67
CA CYS A 2 8.52 16.34 12.90
C CYS A 2 7.52 15.43 12.16
N SER A 3 7.51 15.49 10.83
CA SER A 3 6.87 14.45 10.05
C SER A 3 7.89 13.34 9.74
N ARG A 4 7.55 12.10 10.04
CA ARG A 4 8.36 10.93 9.71
C ARG A 4 7.71 10.17 8.57
N SER A 5 8.46 9.92 7.49
CA SER A 5 7.98 9.12 6.38
C SER A 5 8.69 7.76 6.35
N VAL A 6 7.92 6.68 6.15
CA VAL A 6 8.43 5.32 5.96
C VAL A 6 8.02 4.86 4.57
N VAL A 7 9.01 4.63 3.70
CA VAL A 7 8.79 4.24 2.31
C VAL A 7 9.21 2.79 2.10
N ASP A 8 8.31 1.96 1.58
CA ASP A 8 8.61 0.57 1.17
C ASP A 8 9.17 0.56 -0.26
N TRP A 9 10.47 0.83 -0.38
CA TRP A 9 11.16 0.92 -1.67
C TRP A 9 10.94 -0.28 -2.59
N PRO A 10 10.98 -1.54 -2.13
CA PRO A 10 10.68 -2.70 -2.98
C PRO A 10 9.28 -2.68 -3.60
N LYS A 11 8.30 -2.08 -2.92
CA LYS A 11 6.96 -1.88 -3.46
C LYS A 11 6.93 -0.77 -4.50
N VAL A 12 7.64 0.33 -4.24
CA VAL A 12 7.77 1.50 -5.13
C VAL A 12 8.48 1.13 -6.43
N THR A 13 9.64 0.48 -6.34
CA THR A 13 10.44 0.09 -7.52
C THR A 13 9.69 -0.89 -8.41
N ARG A 14 8.93 -1.82 -7.84
CA ARG A 14 8.10 -2.75 -8.62
C ARG A 14 7.02 -2.02 -9.43
N SER A 15 6.33 -1.05 -8.80
CA SER A 15 5.32 -0.25 -9.51
C SER A 15 5.95 0.56 -10.64
N LEU A 16 7.14 1.13 -10.42
CA LEU A 16 7.87 1.87 -11.44
C LEU A 16 8.32 0.97 -12.59
N LEU A 17 8.93 -0.18 -12.29
CA LEU A 17 9.35 -1.14 -13.30
C LEU A 17 8.15 -1.64 -14.12
N GLY A 18 7.02 -1.95 -13.47
CA GLY A 18 5.78 -2.31 -14.15
C GLY A 18 5.30 -1.20 -15.08
N ALA A 19 5.28 0.05 -14.61
CA ALA A 19 4.87 1.18 -15.43
C ALA A 19 5.74 1.32 -16.67
N VAL A 20 7.06 1.35 -16.51
CA VAL A 20 8.01 1.51 -17.63
C VAL A 20 7.89 0.34 -18.61
N SER A 21 7.87 -0.89 -18.14
CA SER A 21 7.79 -2.07 -18.99
C SER A 21 6.52 -2.10 -19.84
N PHE A 22 5.36 -1.87 -19.22
CA PHE A 22 4.09 -1.89 -19.93
C PHE A 22 3.94 -0.71 -20.90
N LEU A 23 4.42 0.49 -20.54
CA LEU A 23 4.41 1.65 -21.43
C LEU A 23 5.32 1.40 -22.65
N VAL A 24 6.53 0.92 -22.43
CA VAL A 24 7.49 0.64 -23.52
C VAL A 24 6.93 -0.43 -24.46
N ILE A 25 6.43 -1.54 -23.93
CA ILE A 25 5.83 -2.63 -24.75
C ILE A 25 4.63 -2.07 -25.52
N GLY A 26 3.71 -1.36 -24.86
CA GLY A 26 2.53 -0.81 -25.50
C GLY A 26 2.86 0.17 -26.63
N LEU A 27 3.84 1.04 -26.44
CA LEU A 27 4.28 2.01 -27.46
C LEU A 27 5.00 1.32 -28.63
N LEU A 28 5.85 0.31 -28.36
CA LEU A 28 6.54 -0.44 -29.42
C LEU A 28 5.55 -1.22 -30.29
N VAL A 29 4.57 -1.90 -29.65
CA VAL A 29 3.53 -2.63 -30.37
C VAL A 29 2.67 -1.65 -31.20
N LEU A 30 2.25 -0.52 -30.61
CA LEU A 30 1.47 0.51 -31.29
C LEU A 30 2.22 1.05 -32.52
N TYR A 31 3.51 1.37 -32.35
CA TYR A 31 4.35 1.84 -33.45
C TYR A 31 4.46 0.81 -34.58
N GLY A 32 4.70 -0.45 -34.23
CA GLY A 32 4.79 -1.55 -35.21
C GLY A 32 3.48 -1.75 -35.99
N MET A 33 2.33 -1.69 -35.31
CA MET A 33 1.01 -1.83 -35.94
C MET A 33 0.66 -0.66 -36.83
N LEU A 34 0.92 0.59 -36.39
CA LEU A 34 0.70 1.79 -37.23
C LEU A 34 1.53 1.76 -38.50
N LYS A 35 2.78 1.28 -38.43
CA LYS A 35 3.64 1.13 -39.63
C LYS A 35 3.08 0.13 -40.63
N GLN A 36 2.33 -0.89 -40.16
CA GLN A 36 1.70 -1.91 -41.01
C GLN A 36 0.26 -1.53 -41.43
N GLY A 37 -0.25 -0.37 -41.01
CA GLY A 37 -1.64 0.04 -41.26
C GLY A 37 -2.68 -0.77 -40.46
N ILE A 38 -2.24 -1.48 -39.42
CA ILE A 38 -3.12 -2.27 -38.56
C ILE A 38 -3.62 -1.40 -37.41
N HIS A 39 -4.94 -1.34 -37.26
CA HIS A 39 -5.60 -0.65 -36.14
C HIS A 39 -6.24 -1.65 -35.21
N ASP A 40 -5.60 -1.92 -34.06
CA ASP A 40 -6.10 -2.81 -33.04
C ASP A 40 -6.11 -2.11 -31.67
N ILE A 41 -6.99 -2.56 -30.79
CA ILE A 41 -7.13 -2.05 -29.42
C ILE A 41 -6.04 -2.59 -28.47
N PHE A 42 -5.39 -3.69 -28.85
CA PHE A 42 -4.45 -4.42 -28.01
C PHE A 42 -3.30 -3.58 -27.41
N PRO A 43 -2.58 -2.70 -28.16
CA PRO A 43 -1.51 -1.89 -27.58
C PRO A 43 -2.01 -0.90 -26.54
N TYR A 44 -3.22 -0.38 -26.68
CA TYR A 44 -3.81 0.56 -25.71
C TYR A 44 -4.06 -0.07 -24.34
N PHE A 45 -4.31 -1.40 -24.31
CA PHE A 45 -4.43 -2.15 -23.06
C PHE A 45 -3.12 -2.14 -22.25
N PHE A 46 -1.98 -2.35 -22.91
CA PHE A 46 -0.67 -2.25 -22.24
C PHE A 46 -0.38 -0.83 -21.76
N ILE A 47 -0.69 0.17 -22.56
CA ILE A 47 -0.52 1.58 -22.18
C ILE A 47 -1.38 1.89 -20.95
N ALA A 48 -2.64 1.45 -20.91
CA ALA A 48 -3.53 1.65 -19.78
C ALA A 48 -2.97 1.01 -18.50
N ILE A 49 -2.48 -0.25 -18.57
CA ILE A 49 -1.82 -0.91 -17.44
C ILE A 49 -0.58 -0.12 -16.99
N GLY A 50 0.21 0.38 -17.92
CA GLY A 50 1.37 1.21 -17.63
C GLY A 50 1.00 2.48 -16.87
N ILE A 51 -0.05 3.18 -17.29
CA ILE A 51 -0.58 4.37 -16.62
C ILE A 51 -1.06 4.05 -15.21
N VAL A 52 -1.82 2.95 -15.03
CA VAL A 52 -2.28 2.48 -13.72
C VAL A 52 -1.09 2.24 -12.78
N ASN A 53 -0.04 1.55 -13.25
CA ASN A 53 1.17 1.33 -12.45
C ASN A 53 1.89 2.65 -12.11
N LEU A 54 1.88 3.64 -12.99
CA LEU A 54 2.46 4.96 -12.73
C LEU A 54 1.70 5.72 -11.64
N LEU A 55 0.37 5.63 -11.63
CA LEU A 55 -0.46 6.20 -10.57
C LEU A 55 -0.18 5.51 -9.22
N LEU A 56 -0.10 4.18 -9.21
CA LEU A 56 0.27 3.41 -8.01
C LEU A 56 1.68 3.75 -7.52
N PHE A 57 2.64 3.94 -8.42
CA PHE A 57 3.98 4.42 -8.08
C PHE A 57 3.90 5.77 -7.35
N ARG A 58 3.17 6.75 -7.89
CA ARG A 58 3.03 8.08 -7.27
C ARG A 58 2.47 8.00 -5.84
N VAL A 59 1.46 7.15 -5.63
CA VAL A 59 0.82 6.97 -4.31
C VAL A 59 1.77 6.28 -3.33
N ASN A 60 2.48 5.24 -3.77
CA ASN A 60 3.38 4.46 -2.93
C ASN A 60 4.70 5.19 -2.64
N ALA A 61 5.18 6.07 -3.55
CA ALA A 61 6.43 6.79 -3.41
C ALA A 61 6.46 7.72 -2.18
N LYS A 62 5.31 8.29 -1.80
CA LYS A 62 5.19 9.07 -0.57
C LYS A 62 5.27 8.22 0.70
N GLY A 63 5.01 6.91 0.60
CA GLY A 63 5.03 5.98 1.73
C GLY A 63 3.97 6.28 2.79
N TYR A 64 4.28 5.86 4.01
CA TYR A 64 3.49 6.12 5.21
C TYR A 64 4.07 7.35 5.91
N VAL A 65 3.26 8.37 6.14
CA VAL A 65 3.69 9.62 6.76
C VAL A 65 2.99 9.77 8.10
N ILE A 66 3.79 9.83 9.17
CA ILE A 66 3.31 10.13 10.51
C ILE A 66 3.57 11.62 10.76
N ASP A 67 2.51 12.38 10.82
CA ASP A 67 2.52 13.79 11.17
C ASP A 67 2.16 13.94 12.66
N THR A 68 3.19 14.13 13.48
CA THR A 68 3.02 14.25 14.93
C THR A 68 2.49 15.62 15.35
N GLU A 69 2.63 16.65 14.53
CA GLU A 69 2.12 17.99 14.81
C GLU A 69 0.59 18.03 14.67
N ASN A 70 0.08 17.44 13.58
CA ASN A 70 -1.35 17.37 13.32
C ASN A 70 -2.01 16.10 13.90
N GLY A 71 -1.23 15.20 14.51
CA GLY A 71 -1.74 13.95 15.07
C GLY A 71 -2.32 13.00 14.02
N MET A 72 -1.80 12.98 12.79
CA MET A 72 -2.35 12.24 11.66
C MET A 72 -1.39 11.20 11.12
N LEU A 73 -1.93 10.05 10.74
CA LEU A 73 -1.24 9.04 9.93
C LEU A 73 -1.80 9.07 8.51
N GLU A 74 -0.97 9.40 7.54
CA GLU A 74 -1.31 9.36 6.11
C GLU A 74 -0.68 8.15 5.45
N PHE A 75 -1.48 7.38 4.68
CA PHE A 75 -1.06 6.13 4.07
C PHE A 75 -1.70 5.92 2.69
N PRO A 76 -1.09 5.07 1.81
CA PRO A 76 -1.66 4.69 0.53
C PRO A 76 -2.92 3.85 0.71
N GLY A 77 -3.93 4.07 -0.13
CA GLY A 77 -5.30 3.55 0.00
C GLY A 77 -5.47 2.03 0.01
N GLY A 78 -4.47 1.26 -0.48
CA GLY A 78 -4.49 -0.20 -0.43
C GLY A 78 -4.41 -0.80 1.00
N GLY A 79 -4.43 0.04 2.05
CA GLY A 79 -4.46 -0.40 3.45
C GLY A 79 -5.86 -0.70 3.99
N ILE A 80 -6.91 -0.21 3.32
CA ILE A 80 -8.29 -0.43 3.78
C ILE A 80 -8.73 -1.84 3.38
N LYS A 81 -9.10 -2.66 4.37
CA LYS A 81 -9.64 -3.99 4.08
C LYS A 81 -11.01 -3.85 3.43
N ALA A 82 -11.20 -4.47 2.26
CA ALA A 82 -12.52 -4.71 1.73
C ALA A 82 -13.28 -5.61 2.70
N GLN A 83 -14.39 -5.14 3.23
CA GLN A 83 -15.21 -5.91 4.17
C GLN A 83 -15.81 -7.17 3.53
N ASN A 84 -16.07 -7.12 2.21
CA ASN A 84 -16.65 -8.23 1.46
C ASN A 84 -15.93 -8.43 0.13
N TRP A 85 -15.92 -9.67 -0.39
CA TRP A 85 -15.31 -10.02 -1.67
C TRP A 85 -15.91 -9.23 -2.85
N THR A 86 -17.21 -8.93 -2.78
CA THR A 86 -17.93 -8.10 -3.77
C THR A 86 -17.43 -6.65 -3.83
N SER A 87 -16.81 -6.15 -2.76
CA SER A 87 -16.24 -4.78 -2.73
C SER A 87 -15.08 -4.62 -3.71
N HIS A 88 -14.35 -5.70 -4.05
CA HIS A 88 -13.25 -5.65 -5.02
C HIS A 88 -13.71 -5.35 -6.45
N PHE A 89 -14.97 -5.62 -6.78
CA PHE A 89 -15.57 -5.32 -8.09
C PHE A 89 -16.23 -3.94 -8.14
N ASN A 90 -16.28 -3.22 -7.01
CA ASN A 90 -16.81 -1.87 -6.99
C ASN A 90 -15.76 -0.89 -7.54
N PRO A 91 -16.05 -0.15 -8.64
CA PRO A 91 -15.12 0.82 -9.21
C PRO A 91 -14.69 1.90 -8.21
N LEU A 92 -15.55 2.27 -7.26
CA LEU A 92 -15.21 3.20 -6.18
C LEU A 92 -14.11 2.65 -5.27
N TYR A 93 -14.09 1.33 -5.04
CA TYR A 93 -13.03 0.69 -4.25
C TYR A 93 -11.68 0.71 -4.98
N LEU A 94 -11.68 0.48 -6.30
CA LEU A 94 -10.47 0.62 -7.11
C LEU A 94 -9.92 2.04 -7.06
N PHE A 95 -10.78 3.05 -7.08
CA PHE A 95 -10.36 4.45 -6.92
C PHE A 95 -9.69 4.72 -5.56
N GLN A 96 -10.14 4.07 -4.49
CA GLN A 96 -9.52 4.23 -3.17
C GLN A 96 -8.06 3.76 -3.13
N GLU A 97 -7.67 2.77 -3.95
CA GLU A 97 -6.27 2.34 -4.04
C GLU A 97 -5.34 3.43 -4.60
N PHE A 98 -5.87 4.34 -5.42
CA PHE A 98 -5.13 5.47 -6.00
C PHE A 98 -5.14 6.72 -5.12
N MET A 99 -5.92 6.72 -4.05
CA MET A 99 -6.00 7.82 -3.09
C MET A 99 -5.11 7.56 -1.88
N ARG A 100 -4.80 8.62 -1.17
CA ARG A 100 -4.17 8.55 0.15
C ARG A 100 -5.23 8.81 1.20
N HIS A 101 -5.17 8.03 2.26
CA HIS A 101 -6.07 8.15 3.39
C HIS A 101 -5.34 8.74 4.59
N LYS A 102 -6.10 9.40 5.45
CA LYS A 102 -5.62 9.96 6.71
C LYS A 102 -6.49 9.45 7.84
N ILE A 103 -5.86 9.06 8.92
CA ILE A 103 -6.54 8.71 10.17
C ILE A 103 -5.89 9.50 11.31
N ALA A 104 -6.69 9.89 12.29
CA ALA A 104 -6.16 10.52 13.49
C ALA A 104 -5.45 9.48 14.36
N LEU A 105 -4.25 9.80 14.83
CA LEU A 105 -3.49 8.91 15.72
C LEU A 105 -4.25 8.64 17.03
N ALA A 106 -5.06 9.59 17.48
CA ALA A 106 -5.92 9.47 18.66
C ALA A 106 -7.04 8.43 18.50
N GLU A 107 -7.48 8.16 17.26
CA GLU A 107 -8.52 7.15 16.96
C GLU A 107 -7.99 5.73 16.97
N ILE A 108 -6.66 5.54 17.01
CA ILE A 108 -6.04 4.21 17.03
C ILE A 108 -6.22 3.63 18.43
N ARG A 109 -7.01 2.57 18.56
CA ARG A 109 -7.25 1.87 19.83
C ARG A 109 -6.25 0.75 20.04
N GLU A 110 -5.95 -0.02 18.98
CA GLU A 110 -5.08 -1.19 19.02
C GLU A 110 -4.13 -1.23 17.83
N ILE A 111 -2.89 -1.60 18.11
CA ILE A 111 -1.85 -1.85 17.12
C ILE A 111 -1.44 -3.30 17.25
N HIS A 112 -1.85 -4.14 16.31
CA HIS A 112 -1.48 -5.54 16.32
C HIS A 112 -0.04 -5.72 15.83
N PRO A 113 0.77 -6.52 16.56
CA PRO A 113 2.14 -6.80 16.15
C PRO A 113 2.13 -7.54 14.81
N PRO A 114 3.15 -7.33 13.98
CA PRO A 114 3.26 -8.02 12.72
C PRO A 114 3.38 -9.52 12.92
N LEU A 115 2.49 -10.29 12.31
CA LEU A 115 2.52 -11.74 12.35
C LEU A 115 3.84 -12.22 11.72
N ASN A 116 4.70 -12.78 12.53
CA ASN A 116 5.92 -13.44 12.05
C ASN A 116 5.54 -14.73 11.34
N MET A 117 5.82 -14.79 10.06
CA MET A 117 5.49 -15.91 9.18
C MET A 117 6.06 -17.27 9.59
N ARG A 118 7.00 -17.31 10.53
CA ARG A 118 7.56 -18.58 11.02
C ARG A 118 6.57 -19.39 11.87
N GLN A 119 5.46 -18.81 12.32
CA GLN A 119 4.49 -19.49 13.19
C GLN A 119 3.32 -20.14 12.46
N THR A 120 3.14 -19.93 11.18
CA THR A 120 2.14 -20.65 10.37
C THR A 120 2.77 -21.84 9.65
N VAL A 121 3.40 -22.73 10.37
CA VAL A 121 3.65 -24.09 9.90
C VAL A 121 2.34 -24.86 10.04
N TYR A 122 1.52 -24.80 9.00
CA TYR A 122 0.41 -25.74 8.91
C TYR A 122 0.97 -27.13 8.65
N GLY A 123 0.47 -28.13 9.40
CA GLY A 123 0.94 -29.51 9.48
C GLY A 123 0.99 -30.36 8.21
N ASN A 124 1.05 -29.76 7.03
CA ASN A 124 1.22 -30.48 5.76
C ASN A 124 2.47 -30.06 4.98
N GLY A 125 3.51 -29.54 5.64
CA GLY A 125 4.82 -29.36 5.02
C GLY A 125 4.91 -28.36 3.85
N ARG A 126 3.82 -27.72 3.46
CA ARG A 126 3.83 -26.69 2.42
C ARG A 126 4.03 -25.31 3.07
N SER A 127 5.26 -24.91 3.17
CA SER A 127 5.67 -23.53 3.45
C SER A 127 4.95 -22.58 2.46
N ARG A 128 3.93 -21.85 2.91
CA ARG A 128 3.44 -20.68 2.16
C ARG A 128 4.47 -19.56 2.27
N ALA A 129 5.54 -19.68 1.49
CA ALA A 129 6.45 -18.58 1.23
C ALA A 129 5.63 -17.46 0.59
N ASN A 130 5.60 -16.27 1.16
CA ASN A 130 5.05 -15.02 0.63
C ASN A 130 3.67 -14.54 1.11
N VAL A 131 3.28 -14.79 2.35
CA VAL A 131 2.26 -13.88 2.94
C VAL A 131 2.95 -12.55 3.26
N PRO A 132 2.52 -11.42 2.71
CA PRO A 132 3.14 -10.14 3.01
C PRO A 132 3.03 -9.86 4.51
N SER A 133 4.13 -9.43 5.11
CA SER A 133 4.14 -9.04 6.51
C SER A 133 3.23 -7.82 6.68
N ARG A 134 2.27 -7.89 7.59
CA ARG A 134 1.22 -6.89 7.78
C ARG A 134 1.28 -6.29 9.17
N ILE A 135 0.94 -5.00 9.26
CA ILE A 135 0.56 -4.34 10.50
C ILE A 135 -0.94 -4.11 10.42
N GLU A 136 -1.67 -4.44 11.45
CA GLU A 136 -3.10 -4.17 11.54
C GLU A 136 -3.35 -3.13 12.64
N LEU A 137 -4.14 -2.11 12.29
CA LEU A 137 -4.59 -1.08 13.20
C LEU A 137 -6.10 -1.19 13.34
N ASN A 138 -6.59 -1.17 14.55
CA ASN A 138 -8.02 -1.08 14.87
C ASN A 138 -8.30 0.21 15.61
N GLY A 139 -9.42 0.84 15.28
CA GLY A 139 -9.84 2.09 15.88
C GLY A 139 -11.26 2.47 15.50
N ASP A 140 -11.65 3.69 15.77
CA ASP A 140 -12.99 4.20 15.45
C ASP A 140 -13.23 4.28 13.93
N PHE A 141 -12.16 4.30 13.13
CA PHE A 141 -12.18 4.19 11.68
C PHE A 141 -12.39 2.75 11.17
N GLY A 142 -12.52 1.74 12.06
CA GLY A 142 -12.57 0.32 11.73
C GLY A 142 -11.19 -0.34 11.72
N ALA A 143 -11.01 -1.35 10.85
CA ALA A 143 -9.76 -2.10 10.72
C ALA A 143 -9.00 -1.72 9.45
N VAL A 144 -7.74 -1.32 9.60
CA VAL A 144 -6.83 -1.00 8.49
C VAL A 144 -5.62 -1.93 8.53
N SER A 145 -5.18 -2.42 7.38
CA SER A 145 -4.07 -3.36 7.27
C SER A 145 -3.02 -2.87 6.28
N PHE A 146 -1.80 -2.71 6.74
CA PHE A 146 -0.66 -2.30 5.93
C PHE A 146 0.21 -3.49 5.56
N SER A 147 0.39 -3.73 4.27
CA SER A 147 1.26 -4.79 3.78
C SER A 147 2.61 -4.23 3.31
N PHE A 148 3.69 -4.83 3.79
CA PHE A 148 5.06 -4.45 3.46
C PHE A 148 5.78 -5.59 2.75
N ARG A 149 6.71 -5.24 1.86
CA ARG A 149 7.67 -6.16 1.27
C ARG A 149 8.98 -6.19 2.06
N SER A 150 9.39 -5.04 2.63
CA SER A 150 10.54 -4.93 3.51
C SER A 150 10.12 -5.10 4.96
N LYS A 151 10.74 -6.07 5.65
CA LYS A 151 10.53 -6.30 7.09
C LYS A 151 11.04 -5.12 7.91
N GLU A 152 12.19 -4.56 7.53
CA GLU A 152 12.81 -3.41 8.21
C GLU A 152 11.86 -2.22 8.21
N LYS A 153 11.24 -1.91 7.05
CA LYS A 153 10.32 -0.79 6.91
C LYS A 153 9.00 -1.02 7.64
N ARG A 154 8.54 -2.27 7.68
CA ARG A 154 7.41 -2.67 8.52
C ARG A 154 7.70 -2.41 9.99
N ASP A 155 8.84 -2.94 10.48
CA ASP A 155 9.20 -2.84 11.89
C ASP A 155 9.49 -1.39 12.29
N GLU A 156 10.06 -0.59 11.38
CA GLU A 156 10.26 0.85 11.56
C GLU A 156 8.91 1.57 11.77
N LEU A 157 7.91 1.32 10.92
CA LEU A 157 6.59 1.92 11.07
C LEU A 157 5.90 1.45 12.36
N TYR A 158 5.95 0.14 12.64
CA TYR A 158 5.35 -0.43 13.85
C TYR A 158 5.91 0.20 15.12
N LEU A 159 7.22 0.26 15.25
CA LEU A 159 7.88 0.87 16.42
C LEU A 159 7.56 2.36 16.55
N ALA A 160 7.47 3.09 15.43
CA ALA A 160 7.09 4.50 15.46
C ALA A 160 5.65 4.68 15.97
N LEU A 161 4.70 3.87 15.48
CA LEU A 161 3.30 3.93 15.90
C LEU A 161 3.12 3.55 17.38
N VAL A 162 3.77 2.47 17.83
CA VAL A 162 3.71 2.03 19.23
C VAL A 162 4.26 3.11 20.16
N ARG A 163 5.39 3.72 19.80
CA ARG A 163 5.99 4.80 20.59
C ARG A 163 5.04 5.97 20.75
N ILE A 164 4.41 6.41 19.65
CA ILE A 164 3.48 7.56 19.69
C ILE A 164 2.23 7.21 20.49
N HIS A 165 1.69 6.00 20.30
CA HIS A 165 0.52 5.53 21.03
C HIS A 165 0.77 5.45 22.55
N HIS A 166 1.97 5.01 22.96
CA HIS A 166 2.36 5.03 24.36
C HIS A 166 2.48 6.45 24.94
N ILE A 167 3.12 7.36 24.19
CA ILE A 167 3.27 8.76 24.62
C ILE A 167 1.90 9.44 24.73
N GLY A 168 1.01 9.23 23.76
CA GLY A 168 -0.34 9.82 23.76
C GLY A 168 -1.21 9.33 24.92
N ARG A 169 -1.00 8.13 25.45
CA ARG A 169 -1.70 7.62 26.65
C ARG A 169 -1.15 8.17 27.96
N LEU A 170 0.09 8.64 27.97
CA LEU A 170 0.74 9.19 29.18
C LEU A 170 0.46 10.67 29.40
N ILE A 171 -0.06 11.36 28.40
CA ILE A 171 -0.46 12.76 28.50
C ILE A 171 -2.00 12.80 28.54
N PRO A 172 -2.62 12.79 29.73
CA PRO A 172 -4.07 12.98 29.82
C PRO A 172 -4.39 14.36 29.24
N THR A 173 -5.18 14.39 28.18
CA THR A 173 -5.81 15.61 27.69
C THR A 173 -6.76 16.09 28.79
N GLY A 174 -6.27 17.04 29.60
CA GLY A 174 -7.07 17.75 30.59
C GLY A 174 -8.13 18.61 29.94
#